data_f1d9d084e52d46ae0e1eaafe8f11e636
#
_entry.id   f1d9d084e52d46ae0e1eaafe8f11e636
#
_cell.length_a   1.000
_cell.length_b   1.000
_cell.length_c   1.000
_cell.angle_alpha   90.00
_cell.angle_beta   90.00
_cell.angle_gamma   90.00
#
_symmetry.space_group_name_H-M   'P 1'
#
loop_
_entity.id
_entity.type
_entity.pdbx_description
1 polymer ?
#
loop_
_entity_poly.entity_id
_entity_poly.type
_entity_poly.pdbx_seq_one_letter_code
_entity_poly.pdbx_strand_id
1 'polypeptide(L)'
;MKQSLELNKEIFREMVKFYGETLNIPPLAAKIYAYLIFDFEKKGICFDEFVHVFAASKSSVSANINLLLNAKLINDFNTIKERKRFFRINANYI
;
A
#
# COMPACT_ATOMS: atom_id res chain seq x y z
N MET A 1 -12.01 15.98 -11.32
CA MET A 1 -11.64 14.56 -11.15
C MET A 1 -10.36 14.20 -11.87
N LYS A 2 -10.30 14.41 -13.19
CA LYS A 2 -9.10 14.06 -13.96
C LYS A 2 -7.86 14.84 -13.53
N GLN A 3 -8.04 16.12 -13.21
CA GLN A 3 -6.90 16.94 -12.73
C GLN A 3 -6.38 16.45 -11.39
N SER A 4 -7.28 16.04 -10.51
CA SER A 4 -6.89 15.48 -9.22
C SER A 4 -6.09 14.20 -9.39
N LEU A 5 -6.48 13.38 -10.38
CA LEU A 5 -5.76 12.14 -10.66
C LEU A 5 -4.36 12.41 -11.21
N GLU A 6 -4.22 13.41 -12.07
CA GLU A 6 -2.92 13.79 -12.61
C GLU A 6 -1.98 14.28 -11.52
N LEU A 7 -2.45 15.20 -10.70
CA LEU A 7 -1.71 15.68 -9.54
C LEU A 7 -1.32 14.55 -8.61
N ASN A 8 -2.27 13.64 -8.37
CA ASN A 8 -2.03 12.51 -7.48
C ASN A 8 -0.96 11.57 -8.02
N LYS A 9 -0.87 11.44 -9.35
CA LYS A 9 0.17 10.59 -9.94
C LYS A 9 1.57 11.12 -9.68
N GLU A 10 1.76 12.44 -9.81
CA GLU A 10 3.05 13.04 -9.52
C GLU A 10 3.39 12.96 -8.05
N ILE A 11 2.43 13.30 -7.19
CA ILE A 11 2.60 13.19 -5.75
C ILE A 11 2.90 11.75 -5.38
N PHE A 12 2.18 10.81 -5.99
CA PHE A 12 2.39 9.39 -5.74
C PHE A 12 3.81 8.95 -6.06
N ARG A 13 4.33 9.36 -7.22
CA ARG A 13 5.72 9.04 -7.60
C ARG A 13 6.72 9.59 -6.60
N GLU A 14 6.51 10.84 -6.18
CA GLU A 14 7.37 11.46 -5.18
C GLU A 14 7.33 10.70 -3.86
N MET A 15 6.14 10.27 -3.45
CA MET A 15 5.97 9.49 -2.23
C MET A 15 6.66 8.14 -2.33
N VAL A 16 6.52 7.46 -3.46
CA VAL A 16 7.15 6.17 -3.68
C VAL A 16 8.66 6.30 -3.54
N LYS A 17 9.23 7.32 -4.17
CA LYS A 17 10.67 7.58 -4.09
C LYS A 17 11.08 7.88 -2.65
N PHE A 18 10.36 8.77 -2.01
CA PHE A 18 10.65 9.18 -0.63
C PHE A 18 10.63 8.00 0.33
N TYR A 19 9.55 7.22 0.31
CA TYR A 19 9.42 6.09 1.22
C TYR A 19 10.37 4.96 0.87
N GLY A 20 10.62 4.74 -0.41
CA GLY A 20 11.59 3.73 -0.82
C GLY A 20 12.97 4.00 -0.25
N GLU A 21 13.39 5.27 -0.29
CA GLU A 21 14.69 5.69 0.22
C GLU A 21 14.71 5.79 1.74
N THR A 22 13.69 6.44 2.30
CA THR A 22 13.65 6.69 3.75
C THR A 22 13.49 5.41 4.55
N LEU A 23 12.62 4.51 4.10
CA LEU A 23 12.35 3.25 4.78
C LEU A 23 13.25 2.12 4.29
N ASN A 24 14.02 2.38 3.23
CA ASN A 24 14.89 1.38 2.63
C ASN A 24 14.14 0.11 2.26
N ILE A 25 13.04 0.29 1.52
CA ILE A 25 12.18 -0.82 1.08
C ILE A 25 12.18 -0.91 -0.44
N PRO A 26 11.88 -2.11 -1.00
CA PRO A 26 11.86 -2.28 -2.45
C PRO A 26 10.79 -1.42 -3.13
N PRO A 27 10.94 -1.15 -4.44
CA PRO A 27 10.00 -0.29 -5.16
C PRO A 27 8.54 -0.70 -5.04
N LEU A 28 8.22 -1.99 -5.15
CA LEU A 28 6.83 -2.42 -5.06
C LEU A 28 6.29 -2.23 -3.65
N ALA A 29 7.11 -2.50 -2.62
CA ALA A 29 6.70 -2.24 -1.24
C ALA A 29 6.43 -0.76 -1.03
N ALA A 30 7.27 0.11 -1.59
CA ALA A 30 7.06 1.55 -1.51
C ALA A 30 5.77 1.99 -2.19
N LYS A 31 5.44 1.38 -3.34
CA LYS A 31 4.19 1.65 -4.05
C LYS A 31 2.98 1.24 -3.21
N ILE A 32 3.04 0.06 -2.61
CA ILE A 32 1.96 -0.44 -1.75
C ILE A 32 1.78 0.49 -0.55
N TYR A 33 2.87 0.85 0.08
CA TYR A 33 2.85 1.74 1.24
C TYR A 33 2.25 3.10 0.89
N ALA A 34 2.70 3.72 -0.21
CA ALA A 34 2.20 5.00 -0.66
C ALA A 34 0.71 4.93 -1.00
N TYR A 35 0.28 3.83 -1.64
CA TYR A 35 -1.12 3.63 -1.99
C TYR A 35 -1.99 3.58 -0.74
N LEU A 36 -1.50 2.92 0.31
CA LEU A 36 -2.22 2.87 1.57
C LEU A 36 -2.29 4.21 2.28
N ILE A 37 -1.29 5.06 2.09
CA ILE A 37 -1.33 6.44 2.63
C ILE A 37 -2.52 7.21 2.02
N PHE A 38 -2.83 6.97 0.74
CA PHE A 38 -3.97 7.62 0.09
C PHE A 38 -5.32 7.08 0.55
N ASP A 39 -5.35 5.99 1.29
CA ASP A 39 -6.58 5.49 1.91
C ASP A 39 -6.81 6.28 3.21
N PHE A 40 -7.20 7.53 3.05
CA PHE A 40 -7.33 8.47 4.17
C PHE A 40 -8.31 8.01 5.24
N GLU A 41 -9.36 7.31 4.84
CA GLU A 41 -10.35 6.80 5.79
C GLU A 41 -9.94 5.49 6.43
N LYS A 42 -8.84 4.93 5.97
CA LYS A 42 -8.30 3.66 6.47
C LYS A 42 -9.31 2.53 6.41
N LYS A 43 -10.08 2.52 5.33
CA LYS A 43 -11.06 1.45 5.07
C LYS A 43 -10.38 0.13 4.79
N GLY A 44 -9.14 0.18 4.36
CA GLY A 44 -8.38 -1.01 4.02
C GLY A 44 -8.42 -1.31 2.53
N ILE A 45 -7.32 -1.86 2.05
CA ILE A 45 -7.16 -2.26 0.65
C ILE A 45 -6.91 -3.76 0.65
N CYS A 46 -7.65 -4.49 -0.18
CA CYS A 46 -7.46 -5.94 -0.24
C CYS A 46 -6.31 -6.32 -1.16
N PHE A 47 -5.83 -7.54 -0.99
CA PHE A 47 -4.71 -8.08 -1.75
C PHE A 47 -4.90 -7.96 -3.27
N ASP A 48 -6.08 -8.36 -3.73
CA ASP A 48 -6.37 -8.39 -5.16
C ASP A 48 -6.30 -6.99 -5.79
N GLU A 49 -6.63 -5.98 -5.03
CA GLU A 49 -6.56 -4.61 -5.53
C GLU A 49 -5.12 -4.22 -5.84
N PHE A 50 -4.18 -4.59 -4.98
CA PHE A 50 -2.76 -4.31 -5.24
C PHE A 50 -2.28 -5.02 -6.50
N VAL A 51 -2.67 -6.28 -6.67
CA VAL A 51 -2.30 -7.04 -7.86
C VAL A 51 -2.80 -6.34 -9.10
N HIS A 52 -4.05 -5.89 -9.07
CA HIS A 52 -4.69 -5.24 -10.20
C HIS A 52 -4.08 -3.86 -10.48
N VAL A 53 -3.99 -3.02 -9.45
CA VAL A 53 -3.54 -1.63 -9.60
C VAL A 53 -2.10 -1.55 -10.09
N PHE A 54 -1.22 -2.39 -9.56
CA PHE A 54 0.19 -2.34 -9.92
C PHE A 54 0.57 -3.32 -11.02
N ALA A 55 -0.39 -4.10 -11.52
CA ALA A 55 -0.15 -5.11 -12.57
C ALA A 55 1.03 -6.00 -12.20
N ALA A 56 1.12 -6.37 -10.94
CA ALA A 56 2.20 -7.20 -10.41
C ALA A 56 1.71 -8.62 -10.16
N SER A 57 2.63 -9.58 -10.13
CA SER A 57 2.27 -10.95 -9.85
C SER A 57 1.83 -11.11 -8.39
N LYS A 58 1.00 -12.11 -8.12
CA LYS A 58 0.53 -12.39 -6.77
C LYS A 58 1.69 -12.69 -5.83
N SER A 59 2.71 -13.41 -6.31
CA SER A 59 3.86 -13.73 -5.48
C SER A 59 4.68 -12.50 -5.13
N SER A 60 4.84 -11.57 -6.08
CA SER A 60 5.55 -10.32 -5.82
C SER A 60 4.81 -9.45 -4.81
N VAL A 61 3.49 -9.33 -4.98
CA VAL A 61 2.67 -8.56 -4.05
C VAL A 61 2.73 -9.18 -2.66
N SER A 62 2.59 -10.50 -2.58
CA SER A 62 2.63 -11.23 -1.31
C SER A 62 3.95 -11.01 -0.58
N ALA A 63 5.07 -11.14 -1.29
CA ALA A 63 6.39 -10.96 -0.70
C ALA A 63 6.56 -9.55 -0.14
N ASN A 64 6.11 -8.54 -0.89
CA ASN A 64 6.26 -7.16 -0.46
C ASN A 64 5.31 -6.78 0.67
N ILE A 65 4.10 -7.33 0.68
CA ILE A 65 3.18 -7.15 1.79
C ILE A 65 3.75 -7.77 3.05
N ASN A 66 4.29 -8.98 2.96
CA ASN A 66 4.90 -9.63 4.12
C ASN A 66 6.07 -8.82 4.67
N LEU A 67 6.87 -8.23 3.78
CA LEU A 67 7.95 -7.36 4.19
C LEU A 67 7.42 -6.17 5.01
N LEU A 68 6.36 -5.55 4.53
CA LEU A 68 5.76 -4.40 5.22
C LEU A 68 5.12 -4.80 6.55
N LEU A 69 4.48 -5.97 6.60
CA LEU A 69 3.90 -6.50 7.82
C LEU A 69 4.99 -6.81 8.85
N ASN A 70 6.06 -7.45 8.42
CA ASN A 70 7.16 -7.80 9.31
C ASN A 70 7.86 -6.56 9.85
N ALA A 71 7.95 -5.51 9.05
CA ALA A 71 8.50 -4.22 9.48
C ALA A 71 7.51 -3.41 10.33
N LYS A 72 6.28 -3.91 10.48
CA LYS A 72 5.21 -3.27 11.24
C LYS A 72 4.79 -1.92 10.69
N LEU A 73 5.00 -1.73 9.40
CA LEU A 73 4.61 -0.50 8.71
C LEU A 73 3.13 -0.53 8.32
N ILE A 74 2.56 -1.72 8.18
CA ILE A 74 1.15 -1.88 7.86
C ILE A 74 0.54 -2.95 8.77
N ASN A 75 -0.78 -2.91 8.88
CA ASN A 75 -1.56 -3.93 9.59
C ASN A 75 -2.51 -4.61 8.64
N ASP A 76 -2.89 -5.83 8.97
CA ASP A 76 -3.93 -6.54 8.24
C ASP A 76 -5.12 -6.78 9.16
N PHE A 77 -6.29 -6.93 8.55
CA PHE A 77 -7.52 -7.20 9.29
C PHE A 77 -8.55 -7.86 8.38
N ASN A 78 -9.52 -8.54 8.99
CA ASN A 78 -10.66 -9.12 8.30
C ASN A 78 -11.93 -8.50 8.86
N THR A 79 -12.94 -8.36 8.00
CA THR A 79 -14.26 -7.96 8.48
C THR A 79 -15.09 -9.21 8.78
N ILE A 80 -16.11 -9.04 9.62
CA ILE A 80 -16.99 -10.16 9.97
C ILE A 80 -17.73 -10.69 8.74
N LYS A 81 -18.07 -9.80 7.82
CA LYS A 81 -18.88 -10.16 6.65
C LYS A 81 -18.06 -10.69 5.49
N GLU A 82 -16.77 -10.38 5.45
CA GLU A 82 -15.93 -10.75 4.32
C GLU A 82 -14.74 -11.56 4.78
N ARG A 83 -14.45 -12.62 4.02
CA ARG A 83 -13.30 -13.46 4.31
C ARG A 83 -12.01 -12.85 3.78
N LYS A 84 -12.11 -11.77 3.02
CA LYS A 84 -10.95 -11.13 2.44
C LYS A 84 -10.11 -10.45 3.50
N ARG A 85 -8.82 -10.48 3.27
CA ARG A 85 -7.84 -9.82 4.12
C ARG A 85 -7.60 -8.42 3.58
N PHE A 86 -7.70 -7.45 4.46
CA PHE A 86 -7.49 -6.03 4.12
C PHE A 86 -6.25 -5.52 4.81
N PHE A 87 -5.63 -4.51 4.22
CA PHE A 87 -4.41 -3.91 4.74
C PHE A 87 -4.60 -2.41 4.90
N ARG A 88 -3.95 -1.86 5.90
CA ARG A 88 -3.96 -0.42 6.16
C ARG A 88 -2.66 -0.02 6.85
N ILE A 89 -2.36 1.27 6.80
CA ILE A 89 -1.17 1.82 7.45
C ILE A 89 -1.26 1.57 8.97
N ASN A 90 -0.12 1.21 9.55
CA ASN A 90 -0.02 1.10 10.99
C ASN A 90 0.22 2.48 11.58
N ALA A 91 -0.82 3.07 12.16
CA ALA A 91 -0.76 4.43 12.69
C ALA A 91 0.28 4.63 13.78
N ASN A 92 0.66 3.56 14.46
CA ASN A 92 1.67 3.65 15.52
C ASN A 92 3.08 3.97 15.00
N TYR A 93 3.27 3.90 13.70
CA TYR A 93 4.57 4.13 13.08
C TYR A 93 4.67 5.47 12.37
N ILE A 94 3.66 6.30 12.46
CA ILE A 94 3.64 7.60 11.79
C ILE A 94 3.99 8.73 12.77
#